data_e19ef706555debc129f08d4b61ba605f
#
_entry.id   e19ef706555debc129f08d4b61ba605f
#
_cell.length_a   1.000
_cell.length_b   1.000
_cell.length_c   1.000
_cell.angle_alpha   90.00
_cell.angle_beta   90.00
_cell.angle_gamma   90.00
#
_symmetry.space_group_name_H-M   'P 1'
#
loop_
_entity.id
_entity.type
_entity.pdbx_description
1 polymer ?
#
loop_
_entity_poly.entity_id
_entity_poly.type
_entity_poly.pdbx_seq_one_letter_code
_entity_poly.pdbx_strand_id
1 'polypeptide(L)'
;MENKENQENKEKDMTSTTGKGVGLRFNKGKLRYDLVHPKAFEDFVQVLTDGAVKYYDRNWESGLSWTSVLASLKRHIAAIEKGEDYDKESGRLHIAHAACNVHFLNAFYYIFPQGDDRPKSFLKIPKISIDLDGVICNWTAAWNKLYPEISATPNSWYLDRKVGKRFDEMREAGTLDDFYMQIEPLIKSEDLPFEPHCYITSRPVSKEISEAWLDKYNFPAKPVYSIGLRESKVEVAKNAGVEIFVDDAFENFVELNNGGIFTYLYTQPWNLKHDVGHMRINSLKDIPLLK
;
A
#
# COMPACT_ATOMS: atom_id res chain seq x y z
N MET A 1 -31.32 18.59 -1.56
CA MET A 1 -30.95 17.54 -0.59
C MET A 1 -29.42 17.39 -0.42
N GLU A 2 -28.62 17.65 -1.43
CA GLU A 2 -27.14 17.60 -1.37
C GLU A 2 -26.47 18.55 -0.34
N ASN A 3 -27.10 19.70 -0.05
CA ASN A 3 -26.54 20.68 0.87
C ASN A 3 -26.66 20.28 2.36
N LYS A 4 -27.60 19.42 2.74
CA LYS A 4 -27.76 18.98 4.15
C LYS A 4 -26.81 17.84 4.51
N GLU A 5 -26.61 16.88 3.61
CA GLU A 5 -25.66 15.78 3.82
C GLU A 5 -24.20 16.26 3.88
N ASN A 6 -23.86 17.27 3.08
CA ASN A 6 -22.54 17.91 3.15
C ASN A 6 -22.33 18.76 4.41
N GLN A 7 -23.40 19.29 5.02
CA GLN A 7 -23.31 19.99 6.30
C GLN A 7 -23.23 19.00 7.47
N GLU A 8 -24.02 17.94 7.49
CA GLU A 8 -23.95 16.90 8.54
C GLU A 8 -22.60 16.14 8.53
N ASN A 9 -22.01 15.87 7.36
CA ASN A 9 -20.67 15.27 7.27
C ASN A 9 -19.56 16.27 7.69
N LYS A 10 -19.78 17.57 7.54
CA LYS A 10 -18.87 18.60 8.06
C LYS A 10 -18.95 18.72 9.58
N GLU A 11 -20.13 18.59 10.17
CA GLU A 11 -20.33 18.67 11.63
C GLU A 11 -19.71 17.46 12.37
N LYS A 12 -19.74 16.28 11.79
CA LYS A 12 -19.16 15.05 12.43
C LYS A 12 -17.64 15.03 12.47
N ASP A 13 -16.97 15.91 11.73
CA ASP A 13 -15.50 15.96 11.62
C ASP A 13 -14.88 17.11 12.41
N MET A 14 -15.72 17.79 13.21
CA MET A 14 -15.30 18.93 14.02
C MET A 14 -14.90 18.44 15.42
N THR A 15 -13.59 18.28 15.66
CA THR A 15 -13.10 18.14 17.03
C THR A 15 -13.25 19.47 17.76
N SER A 16 -14.29 19.57 18.60
CA SER A 16 -14.43 20.66 19.53
C SER A 16 -13.26 20.62 20.52
N THR A 17 -12.44 21.64 20.52
CA THR A 17 -11.51 21.88 21.62
C THR A 17 -12.35 22.31 22.82
N THR A 18 -12.33 21.53 23.87
CA THR A 18 -13.11 21.70 25.09
C THR A 18 -13.01 23.11 25.68
N GLY A 19 -14.13 23.83 25.72
CA GLY A 19 -14.49 24.67 26.87
C GLY A 19 -14.09 26.14 26.86
N LYS A 20 -13.25 26.67 25.94
CA LYS A 20 -12.88 28.12 25.97
C LYS A 20 -12.72 28.80 24.60
N GLY A 21 -13.42 28.35 23.58
CA GLY A 21 -13.41 29.02 22.27
C GLY A 21 -14.28 28.30 21.24
N VAL A 22 -14.92 29.02 20.36
CA VAL A 22 -15.75 28.56 19.24
C VAL A 22 -14.94 28.29 17.95
N GLY A 23 -13.63 28.11 18.08
CA GLY A 23 -12.76 27.83 16.93
C GLY A 23 -12.97 26.43 16.37
N LEU A 24 -13.34 26.35 15.10
CA LEU A 24 -13.51 25.10 14.36
C LEU A 24 -12.24 24.77 13.56
N ARG A 25 -11.82 23.50 13.58
CA ARG A 25 -10.66 23.05 12.83
C ARG A 25 -10.94 21.69 12.16
N PHE A 26 -10.65 21.62 10.86
CA PHE A 26 -10.72 20.36 10.10
C PHE A 26 -9.40 19.59 10.22
N ASN A 27 -9.45 18.39 10.80
CA ASN A 27 -8.29 17.53 11.02
C ASN A 27 -8.35 16.19 10.26
N LYS A 28 -9.41 15.94 9.49
CA LYS A 28 -9.55 14.71 8.72
C LYS A 28 -8.37 14.54 7.75
N GLY A 29 -7.78 13.34 7.73
CA GLY A 29 -6.63 13.01 6.88
C GLY A 29 -5.30 13.66 7.28
N LYS A 30 -5.24 14.42 8.40
CA LYS A 30 -3.98 15.01 8.90
C LYS A 30 -3.31 14.11 9.90
N LEU A 31 -1.96 14.14 9.92
CA LEU A 31 -1.19 13.42 10.92
C LEU A 31 -1.49 13.95 12.32
N ARG A 32 -1.75 13.02 13.23
CA ARG A 32 -2.14 13.28 14.62
C ARG A 32 -0.89 13.35 15.53
N TYR A 33 -0.10 14.43 15.39
CA TYR A 33 1.05 14.71 16.27
C TYR A 33 0.69 14.85 17.74
N ASP A 34 -0.58 15.14 18.02
CA ASP A 34 -1.13 15.22 19.38
C ASP A 34 -1.21 13.86 20.11
N LEU A 35 -1.05 12.74 19.41
CA LEU A 35 -0.98 11.40 19.99
C LEU A 35 0.42 11.06 20.54
N VAL A 36 1.42 11.86 20.25
CA VAL A 36 2.79 11.65 20.75
C VAL A 36 2.86 12.13 22.20
N HIS A 37 3.33 11.25 23.11
CA HIS A 37 3.52 11.63 24.51
C HIS A 37 4.70 12.61 24.64
N PRO A 38 4.52 13.86 25.13
CA PRO A 38 5.56 14.89 25.09
C PRO A 38 6.86 14.47 25.77
N LYS A 39 6.77 13.93 27.00
CA LYS A 39 7.95 13.54 27.77
C LYS A 39 8.75 12.41 27.12
N ALA A 40 8.06 11.40 26.57
CA ALA A 40 8.74 10.30 25.85
C ALA A 40 9.42 10.79 24.57
N PHE A 41 8.83 11.79 23.90
CA PHE A 41 9.44 12.43 22.74
C PHE A 41 10.66 13.27 23.13
N GLU A 42 10.58 14.02 24.24
CA GLU A 42 11.73 14.79 24.77
C GLU A 42 12.91 13.90 25.13
N ASP A 43 12.68 12.75 25.78
CA ASP A 43 13.75 11.81 26.14
C ASP A 43 14.46 11.27 24.87
N PHE A 44 13.71 10.98 23.82
CA PHE A 44 14.25 10.62 22.52
C PHE A 44 15.07 11.76 21.90
N VAL A 45 14.53 12.98 21.87
CA VAL A 45 15.23 14.17 21.32
C VAL A 45 16.49 14.49 22.11
N GLN A 46 16.49 14.26 23.43
CA GLN A 46 17.67 14.48 24.27
C GLN A 46 18.83 13.56 23.86
N VAL A 47 18.58 12.29 23.55
CA VAL A 47 19.62 11.37 23.06
C VAL A 47 20.18 11.84 21.71
N LEU A 48 19.34 12.37 20.81
CA LEU A 48 19.81 12.98 19.56
C LEU A 48 20.68 14.20 19.80
N THR A 49 20.28 15.05 20.78
CA THR A 49 21.02 16.26 21.16
C THR A 49 22.41 15.91 21.74
N ASP A 50 22.48 14.94 22.63
CA ASP A 50 23.74 14.47 23.19
C ASP A 50 24.64 13.86 22.09
N GLY A 51 24.04 13.17 21.12
CA GLY A 51 24.75 12.66 19.95
C GLY A 51 25.32 13.77 19.06
N ALA A 52 24.59 14.86 18.86
CA ALA A 52 25.05 16.02 18.09
C ALA A 52 26.26 16.71 18.78
N VAL A 53 26.25 16.80 20.11
CA VAL A 53 27.38 17.31 20.87
C VAL A 53 28.61 16.39 20.76
N LYS A 54 28.40 15.06 20.80
CA LYS A 54 29.50 14.06 20.77
C LYS A 54 30.15 13.97 19.39
N TYR A 55 29.38 14.10 18.33
CA TYR A 55 29.85 13.90 16.95
C TYR A 55 29.75 15.20 16.13
N TYR A 56 28.57 15.52 15.61
CA TYR A 56 28.13 16.76 14.96
C TYR A 56 26.64 16.64 14.60
N ASP A 57 26.01 17.77 14.25
CA ASP A 57 24.61 17.80 13.90
C ASP A 57 24.30 16.83 12.76
N ARG A 58 23.27 15.98 12.96
CA ARG A 58 22.79 15.01 11.97
C ARG A 58 23.85 14.01 11.48
N ASN A 59 24.90 13.75 12.27
CA ASN A 59 25.96 12.80 11.91
C ASN A 59 25.43 11.44 11.47
N TRP A 60 24.36 10.94 12.08
CA TRP A 60 23.76 9.65 11.76
C TRP A 60 23.18 9.62 10.33
N GLU A 61 22.81 10.77 9.71
CA GLU A 61 22.32 10.85 8.34
C GLU A 61 23.43 10.63 7.31
N SER A 62 24.69 10.73 7.70
CA SER A 62 25.84 10.34 6.85
C SER A 62 25.85 8.85 6.54
N GLY A 63 25.03 8.07 7.23
CA GLY A 63 24.85 6.64 7.04
C GLY A 63 25.68 5.80 8.00
N LEU A 64 25.01 4.79 8.54
CA LEU A 64 25.62 3.73 9.36
C LEU A 64 25.15 2.39 8.80
N SER A 65 25.98 1.34 8.91
CA SER A 65 25.50 0.01 8.54
C SER A 65 24.30 -0.38 9.39
N TRP A 66 23.29 -0.94 8.79
CA TRP A 66 22.03 -1.31 9.47
C TRP A 66 22.29 -2.33 10.57
N THR A 67 23.21 -3.28 10.33
CA THR A 67 23.58 -4.28 11.35
C THR A 67 24.24 -3.64 12.57
N SER A 68 25.01 -2.57 12.42
CA SER A 68 25.60 -1.82 13.53
C SER A 68 24.53 -1.15 14.38
N VAL A 69 23.56 -0.50 13.77
CA VAL A 69 22.43 0.14 14.47
C VAL A 69 21.55 -0.92 15.16
N LEU A 70 21.27 -2.06 14.49
CA LEU A 70 20.56 -3.18 15.10
C LEU A 70 21.31 -3.76 16.31
N ALA A 71 22.63 -3.86 16.24
CA ALA A 71 23.43 -4.33 17.36
C ALA A 71 23.35 -3.36 18.56
N SER A 72 23.37 -2.04 18.30
CA SER A 72 23.16 -1.03 19.34
C SER A 72 21.78 -1.14 19.97
N LEU A 73 20.72 -1.23 19.14
CA LEU A 73 19.34 -1.43 19.59
C LEU A 73 19.22 -2.65 20.52
N LYS A 74 19.77 -3.80 20.09
CA LYS A 74 19.74 -5.05 20.88
C LYS A 74 20.46 -4.92 22.22
N ARG A 75 21.57 -4.18 22.30
CA ARG A 75 22.27 -3.95 23.58
C ARG A 75 21.39 -3.19 24.56
N HIS A 76 20.71 -2.13 24.12
CA HIS A 76 19.82 -1.37 24.99
C HIS A 76 18.59 -2.20 25.41
N ILE A 77 18.01 -2.99 24.52
CA ILE A 77 16.92 -3.91 24.89
C ILE A 77 17.37 -4.93 25.93
N ALA A 78 18.54 -5.55 25.72
CA ALA A 78 19.08 -6.52 26.67
C ALA A 78 19.40 -5.92 28.06
N ALA A 79 19.78 -4.63 28.13
CA ALA A 79 19.94 -3.92 29.39
C ALA A 79 18.61 -3.74 30.12
N ILE A 80 17.56 -3.33 29.37
CA ILE A 80 16.19 -3.19 29.91
C ILE A 80 15.68 -4.54 30.44
N GLU A 81 15.88 -5.64 29.71
CA GLU A 81 15.49 -6.99 30.12
C GLU A 81 16.18 -7.44 31.42
N LYS A 82 17.35 -6.89 31.70
CA LYS A 82 18.10 -7.12 32.97
C LYS A 82 17.66 -6.20 34.10
N GLY A 83 16.72 -5.28 33.88
CA GLY A 83 16.26 -4.31 34.85
C GLY A 83 17.16 -3.06 34.94
N GLU A 84 18.00 -2.81 33.94
CA GLU A 84 18.80 -1.59 33.86
C GLU A 84 18.01 -0.52 33.12
N ASP A 85 17.56 0.54 33.81
CA ASP A 85 16.79 1.61 33.20
C ASP A 85 17.65 2.65 32.49
N TYR A 86 18.82 2.96 33.06
CA TYR A 86 19.70 4.04 32.61
C TYR A 86 21.02 3.52 32.06
N ASP A 87 21.39 4.06 30.89
CA ASP A 87 22.70 3.84 30.31
C ASP A 87 23.81 4.55 31.16
N LYS A 88 24.83 3.80 31.55
CA LYS A 88 25.89 4.28 32.44
C LYS A 88 26.79 5.33 31.79
N GLU A 89 26.92 5.33 30.47
CA GLU A 89 27.75 6.27 29.72
C GLU A 89 27.06 7.63 29.61
N SER A 90 25.80 7.64 29.23
CA SER A 90 25.05 8.86 28.91
C SER A 90 24.17 9.36 30.05
N GLY A 91 23.82 8.50 31.01
CA GLY A 91 22.84 8.78 32.06
C GLY A 91 21.38 8.87 31.50
N ARG A 92 21.16 8.51 30.26
CA ARG A 92 19.83 8.52 29.62
C ARG A 92 19.16 7.17 29.73
N LEU A 93 17.85 7.15 29.58
CA LEU A 93 17.10 5.91 29.57
C LEU A 93 17.52 5.00 28.40
N HIS A 94 17.74 3.72 28.66
CA HIS A 94 18.01 2.74 27.62
C HIS A 94 16.88 2.67 26.59
N ILE A 95 15.61 2.85 27.01
CA ILE A 95 14.46 2.88 26.09
C ILE A 95 14.52 4.10 25.15
N ALA A 96 15.05 5.25 25.57
CA ALA A 96 15.23 6.41 24.71
C ALA A 96 16.32 6.17 23.66
N HIS A 97 17.43 5.50 24.03
CA HIS A 97 18.44 5.05 23.08
C HIS A 97 17.89 4.02 22.09
N ALA A 98 17.05 3.08 22.55
CA ALA A 98 16.38 2.12 21.69
C ALA A 98 15.48 2.85 20.68
N ALA A 99 14.70 3.84 21.10
CA ALA A 99 13.87 4.67 20.23
C ALA A 99 14.71 5.41 19.16
N CYS A 100 15.88 5.94 19.52
CA CYS A 100 16.82 6.55 18.56
C CYS A 100 17.31 5.56 17.51
N ASN A 101 17.69 4.35 17.90
CA ASN A 101 18.13 3.34 16.94
C ASN A 101 17.00 2.92 15.98
N VAL A 102 15.78 2.79 16.50
CA VAL A 102 14.59 2.50 15.65
C VAL A 102 14.33 3.67 14.68
N HIS A 103 14.45 4.91 15.16
CA HIS A 103 14.32 6.10 14.31
C HIS A 103 15.35 6.12 13.17
N PHE A 104 16.62 5.80 13.47
CA PHE A 104 17.68 5.73 12.46
C PHE A 104 17.36 4.67 11.40
N LEU A 105 16.97 3.47 11.79
CA LEU A 105 16.62 2.40 10.87
C LEU A 105 15.40 2.79 10.00
N ASN A 106 14.40 3.43 10.61
CA ASN A 106 13.23 3.91 9.85
C ASN A 106 13.62 5.00 8.84
N ALA A 107 14.49 5.95 9.24
CA ALA A 107 14.97 6.98 8.34
C ALA A 107 15.85 6.40 7.22
N PHE A 108 16.75 5.46 7.52
CA PHE A 108 17.64 4.82 6.55
C PHE A 108 16.90 4.09 5.44
N TYR A 109 15.69 3.63 5.72
CA TYR A 109 14.83 3.07 4.69
C TYR A 109 14.61 4.04 3.51
N TYR A 110 14.58 5.35 3.79
CA TYR A 110 14.35 6.40 2.81
C TYR A 110 15.63 7.08 2.31
N ILE A 111 16.59 7.33 3.22
CA ILE A 111 17.77 8.15 2.92
C ILE A 111 19.05 7.36 2.72
N PHE A 112 19.14 6.11 3.22
CA PHE A 112 20.34 5.28 3.13
C PHE A 112 20.05 3.79 2.96
N PRO A 113 19.23 3.38 1.97
CA PRO A 113 18.91 1.98 1.72
C PRO A 113 20.13 1.15 1.33
N GLN A 114 21.16 1.76 0.71
CA GLN A 114 22.41 1.10 0.35
C GLN A 114 23.26 0.67 1.55
N GLY A 115 22.98 1.18 2.75
CA GLY A 115 23.62 0.76 3.98
C GLY A 115 23.06 -0.52 4.59
N ASP A 116 22.05 -1.13 3.96
CA ASP A 116 21.45 -2.40 4.40
C ASP A 116 22.42 -3.57 4.15
N ASP A 117 23.21 -3.86 5.16
CA ASP A 117 24.19 -4.95 5.21
C ASP A 117 23.65 -6.21 5.92
N ARG A 118 22.32 -6.28 6.14
CA ARG A 118 21.71 -7.48 6.73
C ARG A 118 21.93 -8.69 5.81
N PRO A 119 22.19 -9.89 6.37
CA PRO A 119 22.34 -11.09 5.56
C PRO A 119 21.13 -11.29 4.66
N LYS A 120 21.31 -11.33 3.35
CA LYS A 120 20.22 -11.47 2.36
C LYS A 120 19.35 -12.70 2.59
N SER A 121 19.89 -13.76 3.18
CA SER A 121 19.16 -14.97 3.56
C SER A 121 18.05 -14.72 4.61
N PHE A 122 18.10 -13.59 5.33
CA PHE A 122 17.06 -13.19 6.28
C PHE A 122 16.10 -12.13 5.73
N LEU A 123 16.39 -11.58 4.55
CA LEU A 123 15.50 -10.61 3.91
C LEU A 123 14.35 -11.39 3.27
N LYS A 124 13.20 -11.31 3.88
CA LYS A 124 11.98 -11.87 3.31
C LYS A 124 11.41 -10.85 2.33
N ILE A 125 11.50 -11.15 1.04
CA ILE A 125 10.77 -10.39 0.02
C ILE A 125 9.29 -10.76 0.17
N PRO A 126 8.39 -9.79 0.42
CA PRO A 126 6.98 -10.11 0.57
C PRO A 126 6.42 -10.69 -0.75
N LYS A 127 5.50 -11.61 -0.62
CA LYS A 127 4.77 -12.18 -1.76
C LYS A 127 3.70 -11.20 -2.23
N ILE A 128 4.07 -10.37 -3.22
CA ILE A 128 3.20 -9.33 -3.76
C ILE A 128 2.45 -9.89 -4.97
N SER A 129 1.14 -9.78 -4.95
CA SER A 129 0.27 -10.17 -6.06
C SER A 129 -0.59 -8.99 -6.50
N ILE A 130 -1.01 -8.99 -7.75
CA ILE A 130 -1.74 -7.89 -8.36
C ILE A 130 -2.96 -8.38 -9.13
N ASP A 131 -3.99 -7.54 -9.19
CA ASP A 131 -5.06 -7.69 -10.17
C ASP A 131 -4.58 -7.32 -11.59
N LEU A 132 -5.34 -7.68 -12.59
CA LEU A 132 -5.07 -7.34 -13.99
C LEU A 132 -5.80 -6.06 -14.39
N ASP A 133 -7.14 -6.09 -14.39
CA ASP A 133 -7.97 -5.01 -14.92
C ASP A 133 -7.94 -3.80 -13.96
N GLY A 134 -7.66 -2.62 -14.51
CA GLY A 134 -7.53 -1.40 -13.71
C GLY A 134 -6.21 -1.27 -12.95
N VAL A 135 -5.34 -2.31 -12.90
CA VAL A 135 -3.99 -2.24 -12.32
C VAL A 135 -2.92 -2.27 -13.40
N ILE A 136 -2.92 -3.28 -14.27
CA ILE A 136 -1.98 -3.38 -15.39
C ILE A 136 -2.66 -3.42 -16.75
N CYS A 137 -3.97 -3.69 -16.81
CA CYS A 137 -4.77 -3.73 -18.03
C CYS A 137 -5.73 -2.53 -18.11
N ASN A 138 -5.78 -1.86 -19.24
CA ASN A 138 -6.67 -0.71 -19.46
C ASN A 138 -8.05 -1.15 -20.01
N TRP A 139 -8.77 -1.92 -19.19
CA TRP A 139 -10.08 -2.46 -19.55
C TRP A 139 -11.07 -1.36 -19.96
N THR A 140 -11.16 -0.29 -19.17
CA THR A 140 -12.11 0.80 -19.39
C THR A 140 -11.89 1.50 -20.73
N ALA A 141 -10.63 1.75 -21.12
CA ALA A 141 -10.34 2.37 -22.41
C ALA A 141 -10.69 1.42 -23.57
N ALA A 142 -10.38 0.13 -23.46
CA ALA A 142 -10.72 -0.86 -24.48
C ALA A 142 -12.23 -0.97 -24.66
N TRP A 143 -12.99 -1.03 -23.55
CA TRP A 143 -14.44 -1.04 -23.59
C TRP A 143 -15.02 0.21 -24.25
N ASN A 144 -14.60 1.40 -23.81
CA ASN A 144 -15.12 2.67 -24.33
C ASN A 144 -14.77 2.90 -25.80
N LYS A 145 -13.67 2.33 -26.28
CA LYS A 145 -13.29 2.34 -27.69
C LYS A 145 -14.22 1.47 -28.52
N LEU A 146 -14.63 0.31 -27.99
CA LEU A 146 -15.46 -0.65 -28.71
C LEU A 146 -16.95 -0.29 -28.63
N TYR A 147 -17.39 0.26 -27.50
CA TYR A 147 -18.79 0.60 -27.22
C TYR A 147 -18.93 2.04 -26.68
N PRO A 148 -18.65 3.06 -27.51
CA PRO A 148 -18.69 4.46 -27.05
C PRO A 148 -20.09 4.90 -26.58
N GLU A 149 -21.14 4.26 -27.10
CA GLU A 149 -22.56 4.50 -26.74
C GLU A 149 -22.93 3.87 -25.37
N ILE A 150 -22.14 2.94 -24.87
CA ILE A 150 -22.30 2.28 -23.58
C ILE A 150 -21.02 2.51 -22.77
N SER A 151 -20.55 3.75 -22.74
CA SER A 151 -19.29 4.03 -22.06
C SER A 151 -19.37 3.61 -20.60
N ALA A 152 -18.42 2.78 -20.16
CA ALA A 152 -18.21 2.54 -18.76
C ALA A 152 -17.82 3.89 -18.12
N THR A 153 -18.70 4.42 -17.27
CA THR A 153 -18.39 5.68 -16.60
C THR A 153 -17.24 5.46 -15.64
N PRO A 154 -16.23 6.32 -15.64
CA PRO A 154 -15.07 6.19 -14.73
C PRO A 154 -15.43 6.22 -13.24
N ASN A 155 -16.70 6.39 -12.88
CA ASN A 155 -17.17 6.57 -11.50
C ASN A 155 -17.96 5.37 -10.95
N SER A 156 -18.08 4.28 -11.70
CA SER A 156 -18.85 3.12 -11.28
C SER A 156 -18.12 1.84 -11.68
N TRP A 157 -17.72 1.07 -10.70
CA TRP A 157 -17.21 -0.29 -10.90
C TRP A 157 -18.34 -1.30 -11.18
N TYR A 158 -19.57 -0.91 -10.86
CA TYR A 158 -20.74 -1.71 -11.22
C TYR A 158 -21.03 -1.52 -12.71
N LEU A 159 -20.81 -2.59 -13.45
CA LEU A 159 -21.21 -2.66 -14.83
C LEU A 159 -22.72 -2.38 -14.93
N ASP A 160 -23.09 -1.31 -15.64
CA ASP A 160 -24.48 -1.06 -16.01
C ASP A 160 -25.07 -2.36 -16.63
N ARG A 161 -26.36 -2.59 -16.46
CA ARG A 161 -27.07 -3.72 -17.08
C ARG A 161 -26.78 -3.84 -18.58
N LYS A 162 -26.55 -2.71 -19.25
CA LYS A 162 -26.18 -2.66 -20.67
C LYS A 162 -24.81 -3.29 -20.91
N VAL A 163 -23.85 -3.07 -20.03
CA VAL A 163 -22.52 -3.69 -20.14
C VAL A 163 -22.63 -5.19 -19.94
N GLY A 164 -23.36 -5.64 -18.90
CA GLY A 164 -23.60 -7.07 -18.66
C GLY A 164 -24.25 -7.78 -19.86
N LYS A 165 -25.26 -7.15 -20.46
CA LYS A 165 -25.90 -7.68 -21.67
C LYS A 165 -24.92 -7.82 -22.85
N ARG A 166 -24.03 -6.83 -23.05
CA ARG A 166 -23.01 -6.92 -24.09
C ARG A 166 -22.00 -8.03 -23.83
N PHE A 167 -21.62 -8.27 -22.59
CA PHE A 167 -20.77 -9.43 -22.26
C PHE A 167 -21.45 -10.76 -22.65
N ASP A 168 -22.73 -10.90 -22.36
CA ASP A 168 -23.45 -12.11 -22.72
C ASP A 168 -23.52 -12.27 -24.26
N GLU A 169 -23.81 -11.19 -24.98
CA GLU A 169 -23.79 -11.18 -26.45
C GLU A 169 -22.39 -11.54 -27.01
N MET A 170 -21.32 -11.01 -26.45
CA MET A 170 -19.94 -11.33 -26.85
C MET A 170 -19.60 -12.79 -26.56
N ARG A 171 -20.05 -13.33 -25.44
CA ARG A 171 -19.86 -14.75 -25.08
C ARG A 171 -20.60 -15.66 -26.06
N GLU A 172 -21.85 -15.34 -26.36
CA GLU A 172 -22.65 -16.10 -27.35
C GLU A 172 -22.06 -16.03 -28.77
N ALA A 173 -21.47 -14.88 -29.12
CA ALA A 173 -20.79 -14.67 -30.40
C ALA A 173 -19.38 -15.26 -30.46
N GLY A 174 -18.82 -15.73 -29.33
CA GLY A 174 -17.44 -16.23 -29.23
C GLY A 174 -16.36 -15.16 -29.41
N THR A 175 -16.68 -13.88 -29.18
CA THR A 175 -15.77 -12.72 -29.36
C THR A 175 -15.23 -12.16 -28.05
N LEU A 176 -15.61 -12.73 -26.91
CA LEU A 176 -15.22 -12.25 -25.59
C LEU A 176 -13.71 -12.40 -25.34
N ASP A 177 -13.14 -13.53 -25.75
CA ASP A 177 -11.71 -13.81 -25.62
C ASP A 177 -10.88 -12.83 -26.46
N ASP A 178 -11.33 -12.55 -27.70
CA ASP A 178 -10.69 -11.57 -28.58
C ASP A 178 -10.71 -10.17 -27.98
N PHE A 179 -11.80 -9.79 -27.29
CA PHE A 179 -11.87 -8.52 -26.58
C PHE A 179 -10.77 -8.43 -25.51
N TYR A 180 -10.66 -9.44 -24.64
CA TYR A 180 -9.64 -9.44 -23.60
C TYR A 180 -8.21 -9.44 -24.16
N MET A 181 -7.96 -10.12 -25.26
CA MET A 181 -6.67 -10.15 -25.94
C MET A 181 -6.29 -8.81 -26.60
N GLN A 182 -7.24 -7.91 -26.85
CA GLN A 182 -7.00 -6.59 -27.44
C GLN A 182 -6.83 -5.46 -26.41
N ILE A 183 -7.03 -5.74 -25.11
CA ILE A 183 -6.83 -4.73 -24.07
C ILE A 183 -5.35 -4.30 -24.05
N GLU A 184 -5.13 -2.99 -24.16
CA GLU A 184 -3.79 -2.42 -24.02
C GLU A 184 -3.35 -2.39 -22.55
N PRO A 185 -2.07 -2.57 -22.25
CA PRO A 185 -1.57 -2.44 -20.89
C PRO A 185 -1.60 -0.98 -20.39
N LEU A 186 -1.84 -0.79 -19.10
CA LEU A 186 -1.70 0.50 -18.40
C LEU A 186 -0.25 0.87 -18.15
N ILE A 187 0.60 -0.14 -17.99
CA ILE A 187 2.05 0.01 -17.78
C ILE A 187 2.77 -0.98 -18.68
N LYS A 188 4.01 -0.68 -19.03
CA LYS A 188 4.85 -1.65 -19.71
C LYS A 188 5.40 -2.67 -18.72
N SER A 189 5.63 -3.90 -19.16
CA SER A 189 6.20 -4.96 -18.32
C SER A 189 7.57 -4.59 -17.72
N GLU A 190 8.39 -3.85 -18.49
CA GLU A 190 9.70 -3.33 -18.04
C GLU A 190 9.61 -2.29 -16.93
N ASP A 191 8.44 -1.66 -16.74
CA ASP A 191 8.18 -0.69 -15.68
C ASP A 191 7.66 -1.30 -14.38
N LEU A 192 7.43 -2.63 -14.34
CA LEU A 192 7.08 -3.34 -13.12
C LEU A 192 8.22 -3.24 -12.11
N PRO A 193 7.99 -2.68 -10.91
CA PRO A 193 9.06 -2.48 -9.93
C PRO A 193 9.44 -3.75 -9.18
N PHE A 194 8.66 -4.82 -9.33
CA PHE A 194 8.87 -6.13 -8.69
C PHE A 194 8.33 -7.25 -9.59
N GLU A 195 8.77 -8.45 -9.31
CA GLU A 195 8.23 -9.65 -9.93
C GLU A 195 7.00 -10.12 -9.13
N PRO A 196 5.79 -10.15 -9.71
CA PRO A 196 4.59 -10.58 -9.00
C PRO A 196 4.69 -12.02 -8.53
N HIS A 197 4.17 -12.31 -7.34
CA HIS A 197 4.07 -13.69 -6.85
C HIS A 197 3.04 -14.49 -7.65
N CYS A 198 1.89 -13.89 -7.91
CA CYS A 198 0.84 -14.40 -8.80
C CYS A 198 -0.07 -13.25 -9.24
N TYR A 199 -0.97 -13.55 -10.18
CA TYR A 199 -2.06 -12.68 -10.60
C TYR A 199 -3.39 -13.27 -10.14
N ILE A 200 -4.28 -12.45 -9.57
CA ILE A 200 -5.62 -12.88 -9.17
C ILE A 200 -6.63 -11.90 -9.76
N THR A 201 -7.44 -12.35 -10.68
CA THR A 201 -8.36 -11.52 -11.45
C THR A 201 -9.77 -12.08 -11.50
N SER A 202 -10.76 -11.18 -11.57
CA SER A 202 -12.19 -11.53 -11.71
C SER A 202 -12.66 -11.35 -13.14
N ARG A 203 -12.04 -12.05 -14.09
CA ARG A 203 -12.41 -11.99 -15.50
C ARG A 203 -13.41 -13.08 -15.89
N PRO A 204 -14.41 -12.77 -16.75
CA PRO A 204 -15.37 -13.76 -17.26
C PRO A 204 -14.82 -14.61 -18.43
N VAL A 205 -13.51 -14.80 -18.47
CA VAL A 205 -12.79 -15.63 -19.45
C VAL A 205 -11.92 -16.66 -18.72
N SER A 206 -11.47 -17.66 -19.45
CA SER A 206 -10.59 -18.69 -18.88
C SER A 206 -9.24 -18.08 -18.47
N LYS A 207 -8.53 -18.75 -17.54
CA LYS A 207 -7.19 -18.30 -17.09
C LYS A 207 -6.19 -18.30 -18.24
N GLU A 208 -6.33 -19.20 -19.20
CA GLU A 208 -5.47 -19.33 -20.38
C GLU A 208 -5.48 -18.04 -21.23
N ILE A 209 -6.63 -17.36 -21.34
CA ILE A 209 -6.72 -16.06 -22.03
C ILE A 209 -5.94 -14.99 -21.26
N SER A 210 -6.02 -14.98 -19.93
CA SER A 210 -5.24 -14.05 -19.11
C SER A 210 -3.75 -14.34 -19.18
N GLU A 211 -3.35 -15.61 -19.18
CA GLU A 211 -1.95 -16.05 -19.35
C GLU A 211 -1.44 -15.64 -20.75
N ALA A 212 -2.22 -15.86 -21.80
CA ALA A 212 -1.87 -15.45 -23.17
C ALA A 212 -1.74 -13.93 -23.32
N TRP A 213 -2.58 -13.16 -22.61
CA TRP A 213 -2.46 -11.71 -22.58
C TRP A 213 -1.17 -11.26 -21.91
N LEU A 214 -0.82 -11.85 -20.75
CA LEU A 214 0.44 -11.57 -20.04
C LEU A 214 1.66 -11.89 -20.90
N ASP A 215 1.65 -13.02 -21.59
CA ASP A 215 2.72 -13.43 -22.53
C ASP A 215 2.83 -12.46 -23.71
N LYS A 216 1.72 -12.08 -24.34
CA LYS A 216 1.67 -11.11 -25.45
C LYS A 216 2.37 -9.80 -25.11
N TYR A 217 2.27 -9.33 -23.87
CA TYR A 217 2.85 -8.07 -23.43
C TYR A 217 4.12 -8.25 -22.58
N ASN A 218 4.71 -9.44 -22.59
CA ASN A 218 5.95 -9.80 -21.91
C ASN A 218 5.94 -9.57 -20.39
N PHE A 219 4.77 -9.70 -19.75
CA PHE A 219 4.70 -9.70 -18.29
C PHE A 219 5.28 -10.99 -17.71
N PRO A 220 5.83 -10.97 -16.46
CA PRO A 220 6.39 -12.16 -15.84
C PRO A 220 5.42 -13.35 -15.84
N ALA A 221 5.88 -14.51 -16.32
CA ALA A 221 5.11 -15.75 -16.30
C ALA A 221 4.97 -16.26 -14.86
N LYS A 222 3.85 -15.98 -14.22
CA LYS A 222 3.48 -16.36 -12.85
C LYS A 222 2.11 -17.03 -12.84
N PRO A 223 1.78 -17.78 -11.78
CA PRO A 223 0.44 -18.36 -11.65
C PRO A 223 -0.66 -17.33 -11.82
N VAL A 224 -1.67 -17.65 -12.61
CA VAL A 224 -2.89 -16.86 -12.78
C VAL A 224 -4.05 -17.58 -12.13
N TYR A 225 -4.77 -16.88 -11.26
CA TYR A 225 -6.01 -17.34 -10.66
C TYR A 225 -7.15 -16.49 -11.21
N SER A 226 -7.97 -17.09 -12.08
CA SER A 226 -9.18 -16.48 -12.58
C SER A 226 -10.35 -16.94 -11.72
N ILE A 227 -11.04 -15.99 -11.10
CA ILE A 227 -12.21 -16.25 -10.26
C ILE A 227 -13.46 -15.63 -10.89
N GLY A 228 -14.65 -16.07 -10.48
CA GLY A 228 -15.91 -15.50 -10.95
C GLY A 228 -16.08 -14.03 -10.56
N LEU A 229 -16.80 -13.26 -11.40
CA LEU A 229 -17.01 -11.81 -11.24
C LEU A 229 -17.55 -11.35 -9.86
N ARG A 230 -18.09 -12.27 -9.06
CA ARG A 230 -18.67 -11.99 -7.74
C ARG A 230 -18.05 -12.85 -6.63
N GLU A 231 -16.98 -13.55 -6.95
CA GLU A 231 -16.28 -14.38 -5.98
C GLU A 231 -15.23 -13.54 -5.26
N SER A 232 -15.05 -13.82 -3.96
CA SER A 232 -14.06 -13.15 -3.13
C SER A 232 -12.64 -13.62 -3.48
N LYS A 233 -11.70 -12.69 -3.62
CA LYS A 233 -10.28 -13.00 -3.82
C LYS A 233 -9.59 -13.52 -2.56
N VAL A 234 -10.20 -13.39 -1.37
CA VAL A 234 -9.57 -13.62 -0.08
C VAL A 234 -9.02 -15.04 0.07
N GLU A 235 -9.85 -16.06 -0.18
CA GLU A 235 -9.43 -17.47 0.01
C GLU A 235 -8.34 -17.87 -1.01
N VAL A 236 -8.47 -17.41 -2.25
CA VAL A 236 -7.46 -17.69 -3.28
C VAL A 236 -6.12 -17.04 -2.90
N ALA A 237 -6.14 -15.78 -2.46
CA ALA A 237 -4.95 -15.06 -2.04
C ALA A 237 -4.29 -15.72 -0.81
N LYS A 238 -5.08 -16.17 0.18
CA LYS A 238 -4.58 -16.92 1.34
C LYS A 238 -3.91 -18.23 0.93
N ASN A 239 -4.59 -19.01 0.10
CA ASN A 239 -4.09 -20.30 -0.36
C ASN A 239 -2.82 -20.17 -1.20
N ALA A 240 -2.71 -19.10 -1.98
CA ALA A 240 -1.50 -18.76 -2.71
C ALA A 240 -0.40 -18.18 -1.80
N GLY A 241 -0.71 -17.90 -0.53
CA GLY A 241 0.22 -17.31 0.45
C GLY A 241 0.60 -15.87 0.13
N VAL A 242 -0.31 -15.11 -0.46
CA VAL A 242 -0.13 -13.67 -0.75
C VAL A 242 -0.02 -12.89 0.55
N GLU A 243 0.95 -11.99 0.63
CA GLU A 243 1.17 -11.12 1.79
C GLU A 243 0.76 -9.68 1.52
N ILE A 244 0.97 -9.23 0.28
CA ILE A 244 0.56 -7.90 -0.20
C ILE A 244 -0.22 -8.08 -1.49
N PHE A 245 -1.35 -7.39 -1.60
CA PHE A 245 -2.14 -7.37 -2.82
C PHE A 245 -2.29 -5.94 -3.35
N VAL A 246 -2.52 -5.79 -4.65
CA VAL A 246 -2.85 -4.51 -5.29
C VAL A 246 -4.11 -4.70 -6.11
N ASP A 247 -5.12 -3.90 -5.81
CA ASP A 247 -6.42 -3.94 -6.48
C ASP A 247 -6.93 -2.51 -6.70
N ASP A 248 -7.71 -2.28 -7.73
CA ASP A 248 -8.34 -0.98 -8.00
C ASP A 248 -9.81 -0.92 -7.55
N ALA A 249 -10.42 -2.08 -7.28
CA ALA A 249 -11.77 -2.16 -6.74
C ALA A 249 -11.77 -1.95 -5.22
N PHE A 250 -12.50 -0.95 -4.75
CA PHE A 250 -12.58 -0.63 -3.32
C PHE A 250 -13.18 -1.78 -2.51
N GLU A 251 -14.14 -2.50 -3.05
CA GLU A 251 -14.76 -3.66 -2.42
C GLU A 251 -13.73 -4.77 -2.16
N ASN A 252 -12.91 -5.11 -3.15
CA ASN A 252 -11.82 -6.08 -3.01
C ASN A 252 -10.78 -5.61 -2.00
N PHE A 253 -10.41 -4.31 -2.05
CA PHE A 253 -9.51 -3.71 -1.07
C PHE A 253 -10.02 -3.90 0.37
N VAL A 254 -11.30 -3.67 0.62
CA VAL A 254 -11.90 -3.84 1.95
C VAL A 254 -11.93 -5.31 2.36
N GLU A 255 -12.37 -6.19 1.48
CA GLU A 255 -12.47 -7.63 1.78
C GLU A 255 -11.11 -8.26 2.06
N LEU A 256 -10.10 -7.97 1.24
CA LEU A 256 -8.75 -8.51 1.39
C LEU A 256 -8.10 -8.03 2.68
N ASN A 257 -8.19 -6.73 3.01
CA ASN A 257 -7.67 -6.22 4.28
C ASN A 257 -8.39 -6.81 5.49
N ASN A 258 -9.71 -6.94 5.45
CA ASN A 258 -10.48 -7.62 6.49
C ASN A 258 -10.11 -9.11 6.58
N GLY A 259 -9.75 -9.72 5.47
CA GLY A 259 -9.24 -11.08 5.39
C GLY A 259 -7.81 -11.27 5.91
N GLY A 260 -7.13 -10.19 6.29
CA GLY A 260 -5.75 -10.22 6.80
C GLY A 260 -4.67 -10.20 5.72
N ILE A 261 -5.00 -9.80 4.48
CA ILE A 261 -4.05 -9.59 3.38
C ILE A 261 -3.88 -8.09 3.21
N PHE A 262 -2.67 -7.58 3.47
CA PHE A 262 -2.40 -6.15 3.31
C PHE A 262 -2.59 -5.76 1.85
N THR A 263 -3.53 -4.86 1.57
CA THR A 263 -3.90 -4.50 0.20
C THR A 263 -3.75 -3.02 -0.02
N TYR A 264 -3.08 -2.65 -1.10
CA TYR A 264 -3.04 -1.29 -1.63
C TYR A 264 -4.20 -1.06 -2.59
N LEU A 265 -4.85 0.09 -2.48
CA LEU A 265 -5.83 0.56 -3.45
C LEU A 265 -5.11 1.34 -4.55
N TYR A 266 -5.05 0.78 -5.75
CA TYR A 266 -4.49 1.44 -6.93
C TYR A 266 -5.44 2.53 -7.41
N THR A 267 -4.93 3.76 -7.57
CA THR A 267 -5.75 4.92 -7.91
C THR A 267 -6.37 4.80 -9.30
N GLN A 268 -7.69 4.83 -9.33
CA GLN A 268 -8.49 4.90 -10.54
C GLN A 268 -9.64 5.90 -10.35
N PRO A 269 -10.19 6.52 -11.42
CA PRO A 269 -11.25 7.52 -11.29
C PRO A 269 -12.46 7.08 -10.44
N TRP A 270 -12.82 5.78 -10.51
CA TRP A 270 -13.99 5.24 -9.80
C TRP A 270 -13.76 5.05 -8.29
N ASN A 271 -12.53 5.04 -7.82
CA ASN A 271 -12.22 4.83 -6.41
C ASN A 271 -11.73 6.09 -5.66
N LEU A 272 -11.62 7.24 -6.34
CA LEU A 272 -11.13 8.51 -5.76
C LEU A 272 -11.95 8.99 -4.55
N LYS A 273 -13.23 8.67 -4.50
CA LYS A 273 -14.14 9.05 -3.41
C LYS A 273 -13.82 8.39 -2.06
N HIS A 274 -13.05 7.31 -2.06
CA HIS A 274 -12.71 6.55 -0.87
C HIS A 274 -11.38 7.03 -0.30
N ASP A 275 -11.39 7.52 0.93
CA ASP A 275 -10.17 7.88 1.66
C ASP A 275 -9.61 6.64 2.37
N VAL A 276 -8.48 6.13 1.92
CA VAL A 276 -7.78 4.98 2.48
C VAL A 276 -6.38 5.33 3.01
N GLY A 277 -6.09 6.63 3.11
CA GLY A 277 -4.83 7.14 3.64
C GLY A 277 -3.61 6.59 2.89
N HIS A 278 -2.62 6.12 3.66
CA HIS A 278 -1.35 5.61 3.13
C HIS A 278 -1.45 4.29 2.35
N MET A 279 -2.60 3.62 2.37
CA MET A 279 -2.84 2.43 1.56
C MET A 279 -3.26 2.74 0.12
N ARG A 280 -3.31 4.02 -0.26
CA ARG A 280 -3.51 4.44 -1.64
C ARG A 280 -2.18 4.57 -2.36
N ILE A 281 -2.08 4.01 -3.55
CA ILE A 281 -0.93 4.18 -4.45
C ILE A 281 -1.40 4.69 -5.82
N ASN A 282 -0.57 5.51 -6.44
CA ASN A 282 -0.81 6.01 -7.80
C ASN A 282 0.05 5.28 -8.84
N SER A 283 1.06 4.55 -8.37
CA SER A 283 1.95 3.74 -9.17
C SER A 283 2.37 2.51 -8.37
N LEU A 284 2.66 1.40 -9.04
CA LEU A 284 3.26 0.23 -8.39
C LEU A 284 4.64 0.55 -7.78
N LYS A 285 5.30 1.61 -8.27
CA LYS A 285 6.58 2.12 -7.74
C LYS A 285 6.43 2.78 -6.35
N ASP A 286 5.20 3.10 -5.92
CA ASP A 286 4.92 3.67 -4.60
C ASP A 286 4.95 2.61 -3.49
N ILE A 287 4.92 1.31 -3.85
CA ILE A 287 5.04 0.22 -2.89
C ILE A 287 6.46 0.21 -2.32
N PRO A 288 6.63 0.34 -0.99
CA PRO A 288 7.94 0.37 -0.36
C PRO A 288 8.58 -1.03 -0.42
N LEU A 289 9.38 -1.26 -1.45
CA LEU A 289 10.18 -2.46 -1.59
C LEU A 289 11.60 -2.19 -1.09
N LEU A 290 12.17 -3.16 -0.38
CA LEU A 290 13.61 -3.15 -0.10
C LEU A 290 14.33 -3.23 -1.46
N LYS A 291 15.02 -2.17 -1.83
CA LYS A 291 15.87 -2.11 -3.03
C LYS A 291 17.19 -2.78 -2.78
#